data_5f0b2f104a7134e946d895f78af9bd52
#
_entry.id   5f0b2f104a7134e946d895f78af9bd52
#
_cell.length_a   1.000
_cell.length_b   1.000
_cell.length_c   1.000
_cell.angle_alpha   90.00
_cell.angle_beta   90.00
_cell.angle_gamma   90.00
#
_symmetry.space_group_name_H-M   'P 1'
#
loop_
_entity.id
_entity.type
_entity.pdbx_description
1 polymer ?
#
loop_
_entity_poly.entity_id
_entity_poly.type
_entity_poly.pdbx_seq_one_letter_code
_entity_poly.pdbx_strand_id
1 'polypeptide(L)'
;MWTWRGRPVTELSSAELMRTDPKLVWEWFDYRRGLLTEITPNAGHYALVEWERRFEAFTLITQNIDDLHRAAGSLNLLEVHGNIWRARCLRCASTFEARETPLEEVPTCFVCGAAARPDVVLFGELLPEGIFERAEEAARRADLFFVIGTSAVVYPAAGLPVAAKQAGAQVIEVNPEMTDISFLADYTLLGKAGEILPQFLKERG
;
A
#
# COMPACT_ATOMS: atom_id res chain seq x y z
N MET A 1 -16.97 -4.20 -12.35
CA MET A 1 -16.49 -3.02 -11.58
C MET A 1 -17.10 -3.08 -10.20
N TRP A 2 -16.29 -2.96 -9.14
CA TRP A 2 -16.76 -3.00 -7.75
C TRP A 2 -17.58 -1.74 -7.43
N THR A 3 -18.73 -1.90 -6.76
CA THR A 3 -19.59 -0.77 -6.36
C THR A 3 -19.96 -0.88 -4.89
N TRP A 4 -20.16 0.28 -4.25
CA TRP A 4 -20.72 0.40 -2.91
C TRP A 4 -21.88 1.39 -2.93
N ARG A 5 -23.04 1.01 -2.40
CA ARG A 5 -24.30 1.78 -2.50
C ARG A 5 -24.61 2.25 -3.93
N GLY A 6 -24.32 1.38 -4.94
CA GLY A 6 -24.56 1.68 -6.34
C GLY A 6 -23.56 2.61 -7.03
N ARG A 7 -22.50 3.06 -6.34
CA ARG A 7 -21.43 3.93 -6.89
C ARG A 7 -20.13 3.15 -7.11
N PRO A 8 -19.41 3.44 -8.19
CA PRO A 8 -18.09 2.83 -8.44
C PRO A 8 -17.07 3.19 -7.34
N VAL A 9 -16.25 2.23 -6.91
CA VAL A 9 -15.22 2.49 -5.89
C VAL A 9 -14.18 3.52 -6.32
N THR A 10 -13.94 3.65 -7.62
CA THR A 10 -13.05 4.68 -8.19
C THR A 10 -13.61 6.09 -7.99
N GLU A 11 -14.92 6.27 -8.05
CA GLU A 11 -15.61 7.52 -7.73
C GLU A 11 -15.53 7.81 -6.23
N LEU A 12 -15.88 6.81 -5.40
CA LEU A 12 -15.90 6.94 -3.93
C LEU A 12 -14.50 7.23 -3.33
N SER A 13 -13.45 6.85 -4.03
CA SER A 13 -12.06 7.10 -3.65
C SER A 13 -11.41 8.17 -4.54
N SER A 14 -12.17 9.17 -5.02
CA SER A 14 -11.65 10.20 -5.92
C SER A 14 -11.41 11.54 -5.20
N ALA A 15 -10.41 12.29 -5.70
CA ALA A 15 -10.15 13.66 -5.26
C ALA A 15 -11.36 14.59 -5.54
N GLU A 16 -12.09 14.33 -6.61
CA GLU A 16 -13.30 15.08 -6.97
C GLU A 16 -14.38 14.92 -5.90
N LEU A 17 -14.69 13.68 -5.52
CA LEU A 17 -15.71 13.43 -4.48
C LEU A 17 -15.25 13.98 -3.12
N MET A 18 -13.95 13.92 -2.81
CA MET A 18 -13.42 14.49 -1.57
C MET A 18 -13.64 16.00 -1.47
N ARG A 19 -13.66 16.73 -2.59
CA ARG A 19 -13.97 18.16 -2.63
C ARG A 19 -15.47 18.47 -2.54
N THR A 20 -16.31 17.62 -3.14
CA THR A 20 -17.75 17.89 -3.29
C THR A 20 -18.61 17.27 -2.19
N ASP A 21 -18.23 16.09 -1.70
CA ASP A 21 -18.92 15.37 -0.62
C ASP A 21 -17.93 14.59 0.26
N PRO A 22 -17.17 15.29 1.12
CA PRO A 22 -16.20 14.65 2.02
C PRO A 22 -16.85 13.66 3.00
N LYS A 23 -18.11 13.87 3.36
CA LYS A 23 -18.84 12.97 4.25
C LYS A 23 -19.00 11.59 3.61
N LEU A 24 -19.43 11.54 2.35
CA LEU A 24 -19.62 10.28 1.63
C LEU A 24 -18.27 9.54 1.44
N VAL A 25 -17.16 10.27 1.22
CA VAL A 25 -15.83 9.66 1.20
C VAL A 25 -15.50 9.03 2.55
N TRP A 26 -15.75 9.74 3.66
CA TRP A 26 -15.53 9.18 4.99
C TRP A 26 -16.42 7.98 5.29
N GLU A 27 -17.70 7.98 4.93
CA GLU A 27 -18.60 6.83 5.07
C GLU A 27 -18.08 5.61 4.29
N TRP A 28 -17.54 5.82 3.09
CA TRP A 28 -16.92 4.76 2.30
C TRP A 28 -15.66 4.20 2.97
N PHE A 29 -14.76 5.07 3.45
CA PHE A 29 -13.53 4.64 4.11
C PHE A 29 -13.82 4.00 5.47
N ASP A 30 -14.81 4.48 6.21
CA ASP A 30 -15.24 3.87 7.47
C ASP A 30 -15.83 2.46 7.25
N TYR A 31 -16.67 2.28 6.25
CA TYR A 31 -17.11 0.94 5.84
C TYR A 31 -15.92 0.01 5.58
N ARG A 32 -14.92 0.46 4.85
CA ARG A 32 -13.69 -0.33 4.59
C ARG A 32 -12.90 -0.64 5.86
N ARG A 33 -12.80 0.33 6.78
CA ARG A 33 -12.18 0.14 8.09
C ARG A 33 -12.91 -0.95 8.89
N GLY A 34 -14.23 -0.92 8.92
CA GLY A 34 -15.04 -1.95 9.57
C GLY A 34 -14.72 -3.37 9.04
N LEU A 35 -14.50 -3.51 7.73
CA LEU A 35 -14.08 -4.81 7.17
C LEU A 35 -12.66 -5.21 7.62
N LEU A 36 -11.76 -4.24 7.84
CA LEU A 36 -10.37 -4.50 8.21
C LEU A 36 -10.19 -4.83 9.70
N THR A 37 -11.14 -4.48 10.58
CA THR A 37 -11.04 -4.77 12.03
C THR A 37 -10.95 -6.27 12.34
N GLU A 38 -11.48 -7.11 11.47
CA GLU A 38 -11.50 -8.58 11.65
C GLU A 38 -10.36 -9.27 10.87
N ILE A 39 -9.54 -8.51 10.14
CA ILE A 39 -8.47 -9.05 9.30
C ILE A 39 -7.14 -8.98 10.03
N THR A 40 -6.37 -10.05 9.96
CA THR A 40 -5.02 -10.14 10.51
C THR A 40 -3.98 -10.39 9.43
N PRO A 41 -2.70 -10.04 9.67
CA PRO A 41 -1.62 -10.38 8.75
C PRO A 41 -1.55 -11.87 8.46
N ASN A 42 -1.28 -12.23 7.21
CA ASN A 42 -1.08 -13.61 6.78
C ASN A 42 0.40 -14.03 6.82
N ALA A 43 0.68 -15.30 6.54
CA ALA A 43 2.03 -15.84 6.56
C ALA A 43 3.02 -15.12 5.62
N GLY A 44 2.54 -14.51 4.53
CA GLY A 44 3.38 -13.70 3.63
C GLY A 44 3.87 -12.41 4.30
N HIS A 45 3.01 -11.72 5.06
CA HIS A 45 3.41 -10.54 5.83
C HIS A 45 4.50 -10.89 6.86
N TYR A 46 4.32 -11.96 7.60
CA TYR A 46 5.32 -12.41 8.59
C TYR A 46 6.62 -12.88 7.93
N ALA A 47 6.56 -13.50 6.74
CA ALA A 47 7.75 -13.87 5.99
C ALA A 47 8.58 -12.63 5.59
N LEU A 48 7.93 -11.54 5.18
CA LEU A 48 8.62 -10.29 4.85
C LEU A 48 9.27 -9.65 6.08
N VAL A 49 8.67 -9.74 7.26
CA VAL A 49 9.29 -9.30 8.53
C VAL A 49 10.55 -10.11 8.84
N GLU A 50 10.51 -11.43 8.62
CA GLU A 50 11.69 -12.28 8.79
C GLU A 50 12.80 -11.97 7.77
N TRP A 51 12.45 -11.60 6.54
CA TRP A 51 13.42 -11.13 5.54
C TRP A 51 14.05 -9.81 6.00
N GLU A 52 13.25 -8.85 6.46
CA GLU A 52 13.73 -7.57 6.98
C GLU A 52 14.77 -7.76 8.10
N ARG A 53 14.60 -8.79 8.95
CA ARG A 53 15.56 -9.12 10.01
C ARG A 53 16.84 -9.80 9.51
N ARG A 54 16.77 -10.49 8.38
CA ARG A 54 17.89 -11.30 7.84
C ARG A 54 18.76 -10.55 6.84
N PHE A 55 18.20 -9.58 6.13
CA PHE A 55 18.92 -8.81 5.14
C PHE A 55 19.38 -7.48 5.73
N GLU A 56 20.66 -7.14 5.51
CA GLU A 56 21.23 -5.88 5.98
C GLU A 56 20.57 -4.67 5.34
N ALA A 57 20.23 -4.77 4.05
CA ALA A 57 19.46 -3.76 3.33
C ALA A 57 18.12 -4.36 2.88
N PHE A 58 17.03 -3.86 3.42
CA PHE A 58 15.67 -4.28 3.09
C PHE A 58 14.75 -3.05 3.04
N THR A 59 13.90 -2.98 2.06
CA THR A 59 12.85 -1.95 1.97
C THR A 59 11.57 -2.59 1.47
N LEU A 60 10.49 -2.46 2.22
CA LEU A 60 9.16 -2.88 1.83
C LEU A 60 8.39 -1.68 1.27
N ILE A 61 8.04 -1.74 0.00
CA ILE A 61 7.23 -0.72 -0.68
C ILE A 61 5.83 -1.30 -0.86
N THR A 62 4.82 -0.67 -0.27
CA THR A 62 3.45 -1.16 -0.38
C THR A 62 2.52 -0.14 -1.02
N GLN A 63 1.65 -0.63 -1.91
CA GLN A 63 0.51 0.10 -2.46
C GLN A 63 -0.77 -0.11 -1.63
N ASN A 64 -0.75 -1.08 -0.70
CA ASN A 64 -1.87 -1.33 0.20
C ASN A 64 -1.97 -0.24 1.27
N ILE A 65 -3.19 0.05 1.67
CA ILE A 65 -3.50 1.08 2.68
C ILE A 65 -4.03 0.47 4.00
N ASP A 66 -4.00 -0.86 4.12
CA ASP A 66 -4.69 -1.63 5.16
C ASP A 66 -3.95 -1.71 6.52
N ASP A 67 -2.67 -1.29 6.58
CA ASP A 67 -1.79 -1.35 7.76
C ASP A 67 -1.28 -2.77 8.12
N LEU A 68 -1.58 -3.80 7.31
CA LEU A 68 -1.25 -5.19 7.68
C LEU A 68 0.25 -5.46 7.75
N HIS A 69 1.07 -4.83 6.92
CA HIS A 69 2.52 -4.94 7.01
C HIS A 69 3.07 -4.40 8.33
N ARG A 70 2.56 -3.23 8.77
CA ARG A 70 2.93 -2.65 10.07
C ARG A 70 2.43 -3.51 11.23
N ALA A 71 1.20 -4.00 11.14
CA ALA A 71 0.63 -4.90 12.13
C ALA A 71 1.40 -6.23 12.25
N ALA A 72 2.02 -6.72 11.15
CA ALA A 72 2.92 -7.86 11.18
C ALA A 72 4.27 -7.56 11.83
N GLY A 73 4.68 -6.28 11.92
CA GLY A 73 5.93 -5.84 12.53
C GLY A 73 6.99 -5.31 11.55
N SER A 74 6.64 -5.02 10.27
CA SER A 74 7.55 -4.38 9.32
C SER A 74 7.89 -2.97 9.78
N LEU A 75 9.16 -2.61 9.73
CA LEU A 75 9.73 -1.34 10.19
C LEU A 75 10.17 -0.45 9.01
N ASN A 76 10.91 -1.00 8.07
CA ASN A 76 11.39 -0.27 6.90
C ASN A 76 10.34 -0.32 5.77
N LEU A 77 9.26 0.41 5.97
CA LEU A 77 8.03 0.39 5.18
C LEU A 77 7.76 1.74 4.50
N LEU A 78 7.60 1.72 3.18
CA LEU A 78 7.16 2.85 2.36
C LEU A 78 5.72 2.64 1.89
N GLU A 79 4.77 3.34 2.50
CA GLU A 79 3.34 3.30 2.18
C GLU A 79 3.04 4.33 1.08
N VAL A 80 3.30 3.98 -0.19
CA VAL A 80 3.22 4.95 -1.30
C VAL A 80 1.82 5.46 -1.60
N HIS A 81 0.79 4.77 -1.15
CA HIS A 81 -0.61 5.21 -1.26
C HIS A 81 -1.21 5.65 0.08
N GLY A 82 -0.39 5.82 1.14
CA GLY A 82 -0.84 6.21 2.45
C GLY A 82 -1.40 5.07 3.28
N ASN A 83 -2.23 5.40 4.29
CA ASN A 83 -2.75 4.44 5.25
C ASN A 83 -4.18 4.82 5.65
N ILE A 84 -5.09 3.83 5.61
CA ILE A 84 -6.52 4.04 5.86
C ILE A 84 -6.82 4.43 7.33
N TRP A 85 -5.92 4.10 8.25
CA TRP A 85 -6.07 4.36 9.69
C TRP A 85 -5.54 5.73 10.13
N ARG A 86 -5.06 6.53 9.18
CA ARG A 86 -4.65 7.92 9.41
C ARG A 86 -5.56 8.90 8.74
N ALA A 87 -5.59 10.11 9.29
CA ALA A 87 -6.23 11.27 8.69
C ALA A 87 -5.19 12.38 8.47
N ARG A 88 -5.41 13.21 7.46
CA ARG A 88 -4.60 14.37 7.14
C ARG A 88 -5.48 15.63 7.11
N CYS A 89 -5.03 16.67 7.80
CA CYS A 89 -5.73 17.95 7.84
C CYS A 89 -5.75 18.61 6.45
N LEU A 90 -6.92 19.12 6.05
CA LEU A 90 -7.07 19.83 4.78
C LEU A 90 -6.45 21.24 4.78
N ARG A 91 -6.13 21.82 5.98
CA ARG A 91 -5.60 23.17 6.11
C ARG A 91 -4.11 23.23 6.47
N CYS A 92 -3.68 22.49 7.48
CA CYS A 92 -2.30 22.53 7.96
C CYS A 92 -1.46 21.29 7.59
N ALA A 93 -2.03 20.36 6.84
CA ALA A 93 -1.42 19.09 6.40
C ALA A 93 -0.93 18.16 7.53
N SER A 94 -1.16 18.50 8.81
CA SER A 94 -0.84 17.58 9.92
C SER A 94 -1.53 16.25 9.75
N THR A 95 -0.80 15.15 9.94
CA THR A 95 -1.33 13.78 9.94
C THR A 95 -1.49 13.28 11.37
N PHE A 96 -2.49 12.44 11.59
CA PHE A 96 -2.77 11.84 12.89
C PHE A 96 -3.50 10.50 12.75
N GLU A 97 -3.38 9.67 13.79
CA GLU A 97 -4.12 8.40 13.86
C GLU A 97 -5.64 8.68 13.97
N ALA A 98 -6.41 7.93 13.20
CA ALA A 98 -7.87 8.02 13.17
C ALA A 98 -8.44 6.60 13.10
N ARG A 99 -8.28 5.83 14.19
CA ARG A 99 -8.60 4.39 14.26
C ARG A 99 -10.04 4.09 14.70
N GLU A 100 -10.80 5.12 15.08
CA GLU A 100 -12.20 4.92 15.46
C GLU A 100 -13.02 4.42 14.26
N THR A 101 -13.81 3.37 14.49
CA THR A 101 -14.79 2.83 13.57
C THR A 101 -15.86 2.08 14.38
N PRO A 102 -17.18 2.31 14.14
CA PRO A 102 -17.70 3.29 13.19
C PRO A 102 -17.40 4.73 13.59
N LEU A 103 -17.23 5.60 12.59
CA LEU A 103 -17.05 7.04 12.80
C LEU A 103 -18.42 7.70 13.11
N GLU A 104 -18.51 8.41 14.22
CA GLU A 104 -19.69 9.20 14.56
C GLU A 104 -19.75 10.50 13.73
N GLU A 105 -18.60 11.14 13.53
CA GLU A 105 -18.46 12.39 12.78
C GLU A 105 -17.24 12.40 11.88
N VAL A 106 -17.23 13.31 10.89
CA VAL A 106 -16.04 13.56 10.05
C VAL A 106 -14.89 14.08 10.94
N PRO A 107 -13.72 13.42 10.94
CA PRO A 107 -12.62 13.81 11.78
C PRO A 107 -12.15 15.24 11.55
N THR A 108 -11.83 15.93 12.64
CA THR A 108 -11.26 17.27 12.63
C THR A 108 -9.82 17.28 13.14
N CYS A 109 -9.03 18.22 12.66
CA CYS A 109 -7.64 18.36 13.04
C CYS A 109 -7.50 18.90 14.47
N PHE A 110 -6.82 18.19 15.34
CA PHE A 110 -6.58 18.60 16.72
C PHE A 110 -5.62 19.82 16.84
N VAL A 111 -4.85 20.13 15.77
CA VAL A 111 -3.92 21.28 15.75
C VAL A 111 -4.65 22.59 15.40
N CYS A 112 -5.58 22.54 14.43
CA CYS A 112 -6.14 23.79 13.89
C CYS A 112 -7.68 23.77 13.74
N GLY A 113 -8.37 22.66 14.14
CA GLY A 113 -9.81 22.55 14.10
C GLY A 113 -10.42 22.39 12.69
N ALA A 114 -9.61 22.38 11.63
CA ALA A 114 -10.15 22.21 10.28
C ALA A 114 -10.53 20.75 10.00
N ALA A 115 -11.43 20.53 9.02
CA ALA A 115 -11.78 19.19 8.56
C ALA A 115 -10.55 18.40 8.10
N ALA A 116 -10.58 17.09 8.33
CA ALA A 116 -9.56 16.18 7.87
C ALA A 116 -10.12 15.24 6.79
N ARG A 117 -9.21 14.63 6.04
CA ARG A 117 -9.49 13.61 5.04
C ARG A 117 -8.76 12.32 5.39
N PRO A 118 -9.16 11.14 4.84
CA PRO A 118 -8.32 9.95 4.92
C PRO A 118 -6.92 10.23 4.36
N ASP A 119 -5.86 9.78 5.05
CA ASP A 119 -4.47 9.96 4.61
C ASP A 119 -4.09 8.87 3.58
N VAL A 120 -4.82 8.87 2.47
CA VAL A 120 -4.61 7.96 1.35
C VAL A 120 -4.56 8.75 0.04
N VAL A 121 -3.86 8.22 -0.96
CA VAL A 121 -3.85 8.78 -2.31
C VAL A 121 -5.18 8.41 -2.99
N LEU A 122 -5.94 9.41 -3.38
CA LEU A 122 -7.21 9.24 -4.08
C LEU A 122 -7.00 9.23 -5.60
N PHE A 123 -7.91 8.61 -6.33
CA PHE A 123 -7.88 8.67 -7.78
C PHE A 123 -7.90 10.14 -8.27
N GLY A 124 -7.00 10.46 -9.19
CA GLY A 124 -6.78 11.82 -9.68
C GLY A 124 -5.75 12.63 -8.89
N GLU A 125 -5.12 12.07 -7.86
CA GLU A 125 -4.04 12.71 -7.11
C GLU A 125 -2.67 12.18 -7.53
N LEU A 126 -1.66 13.02 -7.34
CA LEU A 126 -0.26 12.62 -7.41
C LEU A 126 0.13 11.92 -6.10
N LEU A 127 1.16 11.07 -6.17
CA LEU A 127 1.77 10.52 -4.96
C LEU A 127 2.39 11.65 -4.11
N PRO A 128 2.42 11.50 -2.77
CA PRO A 128 3.07 12.48 -1.90
C PRO A 128 4.55 12.63 -2.26
N GLU A 129 5.02 13.88 -2.25
CA GLU A 129 6.44 14.17 -2.46
C GLU A 129 7.35 13.42 -1.50
N GLY A 130 8.50 13.00 -1.98
CA GLY A 130 9.55 12.35 -1.20
C GLY A 130 9.34 10.87 -0.95
N ILE A 131 8.08 10.33 -0.94
CA ILE A 131 7.90 8.90 -0.69
C ILE A 131 8.15 8.07 -1.94
N PHE A 132 7.73 8.56 -3.10
CA PHE A 132 7.94 7.85 -4.35
C PHE A 132 9.40 7.89 -4.78
N GLU A 133 10.07 9.01 -4.59
CA GLU A 133 11.51 9.18 -4.85
C GLU A 133 12.32 8.22 -4.00
N ARG A 134 11.98 8.05 -2.72
CA ARG A 134 12.61 7.05 -1.84
C ARG A 134 12.34 5.62 -2.31
N ALA A 135 11.13 5.33 -2.79
CA ALA A 135 10.78 4.03 -3.33
C ALA A 135 11.55 3.74 -4.64
N GLU A 136 11.68 4.73 -5.51
CA GLU A 136 12.47 4.61 -6.74
C GLU A 136 13.97 4.45 -6.45
N GLU A 137 14.51 5.21 -5.50
CA GLU A 137 15.89 5.06 -5.07
C GLU A 137 16.15 3.65 -4.51
N ALA A 138 15.26 3.15 -3.64
CA ALA A 138 15.36 1.80 -3.09
C ALA A 138 15.30 0.74 -4.21
N ALA A 139 14.40 0.90 -5.19
CA ALA A 139 14.29 0.03 -6.34
C ALA A 139 15.58 0.00 -7.19
N ARG A 140 16.18 1.17 -7.47
CA ARG A 140 17.41 1.29 -8.26
C ARG A 140 18.66 0.75 -7.55
N ARG A 141 18.65 0.66 -6.23
CA ARG A 141 19.76 0.15 -5.42
C ARG A 141 19.63 -1.33 -5.06
N ALA A 142 18.51 -1.95 -5.41
CA ALA A 142 18.26 -3.34 -5.09
C ALA A 142 19.12 -4.28 -5.97
N ASP A 143 19.68 -5.32 -5.37
CA ASP A 143 20.24 -6.48 -6.10
C ASP A 143 19.11 -7.44 -6.47
N LEU A 144 18.06 -7.50 -5.63
CA LEU A 144 16.91 -8.38 -5.77
C LEU A 144 15.62 -7.60 -5.51
N PHE A 145 14.69 -7.63 -6.45
CA PHE A 145 13.44 -6.90 -6.39
C PHE A 145 12.25 -7.85 -6.54
N PHE A 146 11.47 -7.99 -5.48
CA PHE A 146 10.25 -8.80 -5.51
C PHE A 146 9.03 -7.95 -5.88
N VAL A 147 8.20 -8.46 -6.79
CA VAL A 147 6.89 -7.91 -7.16
C VAL A 147 5.83 -8.88 -6.66
N ILE A 148 5.05 -8.50 -5.65
CA ILE A 148 4.21 -9.45 -4.92
C ILE A 148 2.75 -9.01 -4.97
N GLY A 149 1.86 -9.85 -5.54
CA GLY A 149 0.40 -9.69 -5.47
C GLY A 149 -0.13 -8.39 -6.08
N THR A 150 0.54 -7.82 -7.06
CA THR A 150 0.09 -6.62 -7.77
C THR A 150 -0.16 -6.92 -9.25
N SER A 151 -1.17 -6.25 -9.82
CA SER A 151 -1.41 -6.27 -11.27
C SER A 151 -0.40 -5.42 -12.05
N ALA A 152 0.38 -4.58 -11.36
CA ALA A 152 1.38 -3.68 -11.91
C ALA A 152 0.87 -2.73 -13.01
N VAL A 153 -0.40 -2.31 -12.94
CA VAL A 153 -1.01 -1.38 -13.91
C VAL A 153 -1.18 0.04 -13.36
N VAL A 154 -0.98 0.26 -12.06
CA VAL A 154 -1.18 1.56 -11.40
C VAL A 154 0.13 2.36 -11.38
N TYR A 155 0.21 3.37 -12.22
CA TYR A 155 1.35 4.29 -12.27
C TYR A 155 1.22 5.40 -11.19
N PRO A 156 2.39 5.89 -10.68
CA PRO A 156 3.76 5.58 -11.09
C PRO A 156 4.37 4.31 -10.44
N ALA A 157 3.71 3.68 -9.46
CA ALA A 157 4.25 2.52 -8.73
C ALA A 157 4.58 1.32 -9.66
N ALA A 158 3.81 1.12 -10.72
CA ALA A 158 4.07 0.10 -11.75
C ALA A 158 5.43 0.29 -12.49
N GLY A 159 6.05 1.46 -12.39
CA GLY A 159 7.37 1.74 -12.94
C GLY A 159 8.54 1.24 -12.09
N LEU A 160 8.32 0.94 -10.81
CA LEU A 160 9.40 0.55 -9.89
C LEU A 160 10.12 -0.75 -10.31
N PRO A 161 9.43 -1.83 -10.73
CA PRO A 161 10.10 -3.03 -11.23
C PRO A 161 10.97 -2.77 -12.46
N VAL A 162 10.51 -1.88 -13.34
CA VAL A 162 11.28 -1.46 -14.53
C VAL A 162 12.54 -0.72 -14.11
N ALA A 163 12.44 0.22 -13.16
CA ALA A 163 13.58 0.96 -12.64
C ALA A 163 14.61 0.04 -11.97
N ALA A 164 14.16 -0.93 -11.18
CA ALA A 164 15.01 -1.94 -10.57
C ALA A 164 15.74 -2.77 -11.63
N LYS A 165 15.01 -3.30 -12.62
CA LYS A 165 15.57 -4.09 -13.71
C LYS A 165 16.63 -3.33 -14.52
N GLN A 166 16.33 -2.07 -14.87
CA GLN A 166 17.26 -1.20 -15.60
C GLN A 166 18.53 -0.89 -14.80
N ALA A 167 18.43 -0.89 -13.48
CA ALA A 167 19.60 -0.71 -12.59
C ALA A 167 20.40 -2.01 -12.36
N GLY A 168 19.94 -3.17 -12.86
CA GLY A 168 20.65 -4.44 -12.78
C GLY A 168 20.11 -5.41 -11.74
N ALA A 169 19.01 -5.09 -11.07
CA ALA A 169 18.37 -6.00 -10.13
C ALA A 169 17.81 -7.26 -10.81
N GLN A 170 17.88 -8.39 -10.13
CA GLN A 170 17.04 -9.54 -10.47
C GLN A 170 15.60 -9.27 -10.00
N VAL A 171 14.64 -9.39 -10.91
CA VAL A 171 13.22 -9.16 -10.63
C VAL A 171 12.50 -10.50 -10.50
N ILE A 172 11.85 -10.72 -9.36
CA ILE A 172 11.06 -11.93 -9.07
C ILE A 172 9.60 -11.52 -8.86
N GLU A 173 8.71 -12.06 -9.66
CA GLU A 173 7.28 -11.91 -9.48
C GLU A 173 6.71 -13.07 -8.64
N VAL A 174 5.84 -12.74 -7.68
CA VAL A 174 5.03 -13.71 -6.92
C VAL A 174 3.58 -13.30 -7.05
N ASN A 175 2.80 -14.05 -7.83
CA ASN A 175 1.39 -13.71 -8.09
C ASN A 175 0.58 -15.00 -8.39
N PRO A 176 -0.70 -15.07 -8.03
CA PRO A 176 -1.56 -16.19 -8.43
C PRO A 176 -1.69 -16.38 -9.95
N GLU A 177 -1.56 -15.31 -10.72
CA GLU A 177 -1.73 -15.28 -12.17
C GLU A 177 -0.59 -14.50 -12.83
N MET A 178 -0.35 -14.75 -14.11
CA MET A 178 0.56 -13.95 -14.94
C MET A 178 0.04 -12.52 -15.07
N THR A 179 0.95 -11.55 -15.01
CA THR A 179 0.65 -10.12 -15.17
C THR A 179 1.53 -9.50 -16.26
N ASP A 180 1.36 -8.20 -16.52
CA ASP A 180 2.23 -7.48 -17.46
C ASP A 180 3.70 -7.46 -17.01
N ILE A 181 3.97 -7.63 -15.71
CA ILE A 181 5.33 -7.70 -15.16
C ILE A 181 5.99 -9.06 -15.42
N SER A 182 5.24 -10.11 -15.65
CA SER A 182 5.80 -11.45 -15.89
C SER A 182 6.77 -11.49 -17.08
N PHE A 183 6.58 -10.63 -18.08
CA PHE A 183 7.50 -10.51 -19.22
C PHE A 183 8.80 -9.76 -18.89
N LEU A 184 8.81 -9.00 -17.80
CA LEU A 184 9.98 -8.27 -17.32
C LEU A 184 10.77 -9.08 -16.28
N ALA A 185 10.06 -9.89 -15.50
CA ALA A 185 10.62 -10.67 -14.39
C ALA A 185 11.63 -11.71 -14.88
N ASP A 186 12.70 -11.93 -14.10
CA ASP A 186 13.63 -13.03 -14.33
C ASP A 186 13.02 -14.36 -13.90
N TYR A 187 12.17 -14.31 -12.87
CA TYR A 187 11.44 -15.47 -12.37
C TYR A 187 10.00 -15.09 -12.02
N THR A 188 9.07 -15.94 -12.39
CA THR A 188 7.64 -15.82 -12.03
C THR A 188 7.22 -17.04 -11.23
N LEU A 189 6.81 -16.83 -9.99
CA LEU A 189 6.37 -17.84 -9.06
C LEU A 189 4.84 -17.74 -8.92
N LEU A 190 4.15 -18.66 -9.57
CA LEU A 190 2.68 -18.68 -9.55
C LEU A 190 2.16 -19.26 -8.25
N GLY A 191 1.46 -18.47 -7.47
CA GLY A 191 0.85 -18.86 -6.21
C GLY A 191 0.55 -17.67 -5.31
N LYS A 192 -0.10 -17.95 -4.18
CA LYS A 192 -0.42 -16.93 -3.19
C LYS A 192 0.84 -16.53 -2.39
N ALA A 193 1.02 -15.26 -2.14
CA ALA A 193 2.15 -14.73 -1.36
C ALA A 193 2.31 -15.43 0.00
N GLY A 194 1.21 -15.70 0.70
CA GLY A 194 1.22 -16.39 1.99
C GLY A 194 1.66 -17.87 1.93
N GLU A 195 1.67 -18.47 0.75
CA GLU A 195 2.13 -19.86 0.52
C GLU A 195 3.58 -19.88 0.00
N ILE A 196 3.92 -18.96 -0.90
CA ILE A 196 5.22 -18.91 -1.57
C ILE A 196 6.31 -18.30 -0.68
N LEU A 197 6.07 -17.10 -0.10
CA LEU A 197 7.12 -16.38 0.63
C LEU A 197 7.69 -17.14 1.83
N PRO A 198 6.90 -17.86 2.64
CA PRO A 198 7.45 -18.64 3.75
C PRO A 198 8.39 -19.77 3.32
N GLN A 199 8.33 -20.24 2.06
CA GLN A 199 9.19 -21.31 1.58
C GLN A 199 10.65 -20.86 1.47
N PHE A 200 10.88 -19.61 1.10
CA PHE A 200 12.23 -19.02 1.05
C PHE A 200 12.90 -18.91 2.43
N LEU A 201 12.14 -19.06 3.52
CA LEU A 201 12.69 -19.07 4.88
C LEU A 201 13.21 -20.44 5.30
N LYS A 202 12.74 -21.53 4.64
CA LYS A 202 13.05 -22.92 5.01
C LYS A 202 14.35 -23.43 4.40
N GLU A 203 14.82 -22.82 3.31
CA GLU A 203 15.93 -23.36 2.50
C GLU A 203 17.35 -23.00 3.00
N ARG A 204 17.48 -22.46 4.19
CA ARG A 204 18.77 -22.24 4.86
C ARG A 204 18.74 -22.81 6.28
N GLY A 205 18.67 -24.14 6.36
CA GLY A 205 19.03 -24.95 7.52
C GLY A 205 20.39 -25.58 7.32
#